data_36d3189e35310a1885c1b4b6f1ecf85d
#
_entry.id   36d3189e35310a1885c1b4b6f1ecf85d
#
_cell.length_a   1.000
_cell.length_b   1.000
_cell.length_c   1.000
_cell.angle_alpha   90.00
_cell.angle_beta   90.00
_cell.angle_gamma   90.00
#
_symmetry.space_group_name_H-M   'P 1'
#
loop_
_entity.id
_entity.type
_entity.pdbx_description
1 polymer ?
#
loop_
_entity_poly.entity_id
_entity_poly.type
_entity_poly.pdbx_seq_one_letter_code
_entity_poly.pdbx_strand_id
1 'polypeptide(L)'
;VYRSEVLFYRDLAPTVAVRAPRPRFAELGRREGEFTLVLDDVAPLVQGDQLVGLTVEQARDCAVNLAGLHGPRWCDPTLRQIDGLSAPSVEDNVTLQELGGPALEAFLTELGDRLDDEERHTLAEVAPLIAEWANGRAERFALLHADYRADNMLVDPSGSRPSLACDWQTLAVGLPGRDLGGFLGSSLTVPDRRAAERGIVADYHRALVGYGVTGYSAEDCWDDYVYGLLQTPVLGIFGWMYGTRSARGDEMFALLMRRSCRAIADHEALAVVRAG
;
A
#
# COMPACT_ATOMS: atom_id res chain seq x y z
N VAL A 1 -8.90 12.72 6.36
CA VAL A 1 -9.13 11.28 6.30
C VAL A 1 -10.36 10.98 5.45
N TYR A 2 -11.57 11.22 5.89
CA TYR A 2 -12.83 10.87 5.17
C TYR A 2 -13.04 11.64 3.85
N ARG A 3 -12.39 12.81 3.65
CA ARG A 3 -12.47 13.57 2.40
C ARG A 3 -11.89 12.78 1.22
N SER A 4 -10.78 12.05 1.43
CA SER A 4 -10.14 11.25 0.38
C SER A 4 -11.01 10.10 -0.09
N GLU A 5 -11.76 9.46 0.81
CA GLU A 5 -12.66 8.36 0.47
C GLU A 5 -13.86 8.85 -0.36
N VAL A 6 -14.46 9.98 0.02
CA VAL A 6 -15.53 10.61 -0.81
C VAL A 6 -14.99 11.06 -2.15
N LEU A 7 -13.78 11.65 -2.19
CA LEU A 7 -13.09 12.05 -3.42
C LEU A 7 -12.88 10.84 -4.35
N PHE A 8 -12.42 9.70 -3.80
CA PHE A 8 -12.26 8.49 -4.60
C PHE A 8 -13.57 8.07 -5.26
N TYR A 9 -14.60 7.81 -4.48
CA TYR A 9 -15.85 7.25 -5.01
C TYR A 9 -16.59 8.19 -5.94
N ARG A 10 -16.53 9.52 -5.72
CA ARG A 10 -17.23 10.51 -6.52
C ARG A 10 -16.48 10.88 -7.80
N ASP A 11 -15.17 11.14 -7.69
CA ASP A 11 -14.41 11.83 -8.72
C ASP A 11 -13.35 10.95 -9.39
N LEU A 12 -12.70 10.04 -8.64
CA LEU A 12 -11.57 9.24 -9.12
C LEU A 12 -11.97 7.86 -9.64
N ALA A 13 -12.87 7.17 -8.97
CA ALA A 13 -13.32 5.83 -9.37
C ALA A 13 -13.79 5.76 -10.84
N PRO A 14 -14.50 6.78 -11.39
CA PRO A 14 -14.87 6.78 -12.81
C PRO A 14 -13.68 6.90 -13.79
N THR A 15 -12.48 7.28 -13.31
CA THR A 15 -11.28 7.52 -14.13
C THR A 15 -10.27 6.37 -14.09
N VAL A 16 -10.52 5.36 -13.29
CA VAL A 16 -9.66 4.18 -13.10
C VAL A 16 -10.46 2.89 -13.32
N ALA A 17 -9.79 1.76 -13.36
CA ALA A 17 -10.40 0.46 -13.60
C ALA A 17 -10.30 -0.49 -12.39
N VAL A 18 -9.84 0.01 -11.25
CA VAL A 18 -9.79 -0.78 -10.01
C VAL A 18 -11.19 -1.18 -9.57
N ARG A 19 -11.36 -2.43 -9.20
CA ARG A 19 -12.61 -2.94 -8.66
C ARG A 19 -12.76 -2.51 -7.20
N ALA A 20 -13.85 -1.81 -6.91
CA ALA A 20 -14.24 -1.35 -5.59
C ALA A 20 -15.78 -1.50 -5.42
N PRO A 21 -16.32 -1.50 -4.22
CA PRO A 21 -17.77 -1.45 -4.01
C PRO A 21 -18.39 -0.25 -4.75
N ARG A 22 -19.49 -0.46 -5.46
CA ARG A 22 -20.13 0.62 -6.22
C ARG A 22 -20.76 1.64 -5.28
N PRO A 23 -20.46 2.94 -5.42
CA PRO A 23 -21.14 3.96 -4.62
C PRO A 23 -22.56 4.18 -5.11
N ARG A 24 -23.49 4.30 -4.14
CA ARG A 24 -24.87 4.76 -4.34
C ARG A 24 -25.00 6.23 -3.98
N PHE A 25 -24.17 6.67 -3.02
CA PHE A 25 -24.13 8.05 -2.58
C PHE A 25 -22.75 8.32 -1.96
N ALA A 26 -22.14 9.47 -2.25
CA ALA A 26 -20.87 9.90 -1.69
C ALA A 26 -20.83 11.43 -1.62
N GLU A 27 -21.01 12.01 -0.43
CA GLU A 27 -20.96 13.46 -0.21
C GLU A 27 -20.27 13.83 1.09
N LEU A 28 -19.60 14.97 1.06
CA LEU A 28 -19.09 15.64 2.26
C LEU A 28 -20.22 16.45 2.90
N GLY A 29 -20.30 16.41 4.23
CA GLY A 29 -21.21 17.23 4.99
C GLY A 29 -20.81 18.71 5.00
N ARG A 30 -21.64 19.53 5.65
CA ARG A 30 -21.38 20.99 5.76
C ARG A 30 -20.32 21.33 6.81
N ARG A 31 -20.11 20.45 7.79
CA ARG A 31 -19.09 20.63 8.82
C ARG A 31 -17.90 19.76 8.51
N GLU A 32 -16.74 20.20 8.94
CA GLU A 32 -15.52 19.42 8.83
C GLU A 32 -15.69 18.05 9.53
N GLY A 33 -15.27 16.97 8.85
CA GLY A 33 -15.41 15.62 9.34
C GLY A 33 -16.75 14.94 9.08
N GLU A 34 -17.80 15.68 8.64
CA GLU A 34 -19.07 15.08 8.23
C GLU A 34 -19.00 14.55 6.81
N PHE A 35 -19.45 13.32 6.59
CA PHE A 35 -19.63 12.73 5.26
C PHE A 35 -20.73 11.68 5.29
N THR A 36 -21.22 11.35 4.12
CA THR A 36 -22.13 10.20 3.92
C THR A 36 -21.64 9.40 2.72
N LEU A 37 -21.36 8.13 2.96
CA LEU A 37 -20.98 7.17 1.93
C LEU A 37 -21.92 5.96 2.03
N VAL A 38 -22.63 5.67 0.95
CA VAL A 38 -23.48 4.50 0.80
C VAL A 38 -22.97 3.67 -0.35
N LEU A 39 -22.58 2.44 -0.06
CA LEU A 39 -22.00 1.48 -1.02
C LEU A 39 -22.97 0.32 -1.22
N ASP A 40 -22.85 -0.40 -2.36
CA ASP A 40 -23.55 -1.64 -2.56
C ASP A 40 -23.10 -2.69 -1.54
N ASP A 41 -24.05 -3.53 -1.11
CA ASP A 41 -23.72 -4.76 -0.42
C ASP A 41 -22.99 -5.71 -1.41
N VAL A 42 -21.84 -6.18 -1.02
CA VAL A 42 -20.99 -7.01 -1.87
C VAL A 42 -20.95 -8.48 -1.41
N ALA A 43 -21.85 -8.87 -0.50
CA ALA A 43 -21.97 -10.28 -0.09
C ALA A 43 -22.00 -11.21 -1.33
N PRO A 44 -21.35 -12.37 -1.31
CA PRO A 44 -20.69 -13.05 -0.19
C PRO A 44 -19.21 -12.69 0.03
N LEU A 45 -18.66 -11.62 -0.57
CA LEU A 45 -17.29 -11.20 -0.28
C LEU A 45 -17.18 -10.85 1.21
N VAL A 46 -16.05 -11.20 1.80
CA VAL A 46 -15.71 -10.89 3.20
C VAL A 46 -14.45 -10.06 3.26
N GLN A 47 -14.29 -9.29 4.30
CA GLN A 47 -13.04 -8.58 4.56
C GLN A 47 -11.91 -9.59 4.77
N GLY A 48 -10.76 -9.35 4.14
CA GLY A 48 -9.55 -10.11 4.39
C GLY A 48 -9.09 -9.93 5.84
N ASP A 49 -8.23 -10.83 6.31
CA ASP A 49 -7.66 -10.77 7.65
C ASP A 49 -6.13 -10.67 7.56
N GLN A 50 -5.58 -9.53 7.96
CA GLN A 50 -4.14 -9.26 7.91
C GLN A 50 -3.35 -10.27 8.77
N LEU A 51 -3.91 -10.77 9.85
CA LEU A 51 -3.24 -11.74 10.72
C LEU A 51 -3.09 -13.10 10.03
N VAL A 52 -4.11 -13.53 9.31
CA VAL A 52 -4.10 -14.76 8.52
C VAL A 52 -3.27 -14.56 7.25
N GLY A 53 -3.50 -13.46 6.54
CA GLY A 53 -3.02 -13.18 5.20
C GLY A 53 -3.97 -13.71 4.12
N LEU A 54 -3.62 -13.43 2.87
CA LEU A 54 -4.36 -13.88 1.69
C LEU A 54 -3.76 -15.18 1.15
N THR A 55 -4.57 -15.97 0.42
CA THR A 55 -4.02 -17.04 -0.42
C THR A 55 -3.25 -16.45 -1.60
N VAL A 56 -2.40 -17.24 -2.24
CA VAL A 56 -1.63 -16.81 -3.42
C VAL A 56 -2.56 -16.36 -4.55
N GLU A 57 -3.67 -17.07 -4.76
CA GLU A 57 -4.66 -16.75 -5.79
C GLU A 57 -5.37 -15.43 -5.49
N GLN A 58 -5.79 -15.20 -4.24
CA GLN A 58 -6.39 -13.94 -3.80
C GLN A 58 -5.41 -12.78 -3.96
N ALA A 59 -4.16 -12.96 -3.53
CA ALA A 59 -3.13 -11.93 -3.66
C ALA A 59 -2.82 -11.60 -5.14
N ARG A 60 -2.83 -12.61 -6.02
CA ARG A 60 -2.68 -12.43 -7.47
C ARG A 60 -3.82 -11.61 -8.06
N ASP A 61 -5.06 -11.94 -7.73
CA ASP A 61 -6.25 -11.20 -8.19
C ASP A 61 -6.25 -9.75 -7.66
N CYS A 62 -5.87 -9.54 -6.39
CA CYS A 62 -5.70 -8.22 -5.81
C CYS A 62 -4.59 -7.41 -6.52
N ALA A 63 -3.44 -8.01 -6.83
CA ALA A 63 -2.36 -7.32 -7.54
C ALA A 63 -2.78 -6.92 -8.97
N VAL A 64 -3.49 -7.79 -9.70
CA VAL A 64 -4.05 -7.45 -11.01
C VAL A 64 -5.11 -6.34 -10.88
N ASN A 65 -5.93 -6.35 -9.80
CA ASN A 65 -6.87 -5.27 -9.50
C ASN A 65 -6.15 -3.94 -9.24
N LEU A 66 -5.01 -3.98 -8.53
CA LEU A 66 -4.19 -2.80 -8.24
C LEU A 66 -3.65 -2.15 -9.53
N ALA A 67 -3.30 -2.94 -10.55
CA ALA A 67 -2.93 -2.42 -11.86
C ALA A 67 -4.06 -1.58 -12.49
N GLY A 68 -5.32 -1.89 -12.19
CA GLY A 68 -6.48 -1.10 -12.60
C GLY A 68 -6.59 0.26 -11.91
N LEU A 69 -5.96 0.44 -10.74
CA LEU A 69 -5.81 1.75 -10.10
C LEU A 69 -4.71 2.58 -10.78
N HIS A 70 -3.56 1.95 -11.02
CA HIS A 70 -2.35 2.63 -11.46
C HIS A 70 -2.32 2.90 -12.96
N GLY A 71 -2.71 1.91 -13.78
CA GLY A 71 -2.51 1.93 -15.24
C GLY A 71 -3.26 3.03 -15.97
N PRO A 72 -4.58 3.22 -15.77
CA PRO A 72 -5.35 4.22 -16.53
C PRO A 72 -4.88 5.67 -16.35
N ARG A 73 -4.25 5.97 -15.22
CA ARG A 73 -3.73 7.31 -14.90
C ARG A 73 -2.22 7.31 -14.68
N TRP A 74 -1.49 6.40 -15.34
CA TRP A 74 -0.04 6.29 -15.26
C TRP A 74 0.65 7.56 -15.74
N CYS A 75 1.48 8.17 -14.89
CA CYS A 75 2.21 9.42 -15.14
C CYS A 75 1.32 10.59 -15.61
N ASP A 76 0.04 10.59 -15.22
CA ASP A 76 -0.90 11.66 -15.55
C ASP A 76 -0.64 12.90 -14.65
N PRO A 77 -0.10 14.01 -15.19
CA PRO A 77 0.26 15.18 -14.39
C PRO A 77 -0.97 15.86 -13.75
N THR A 78 -2.18 15.60 -14.26
CA THR A 78 -3.40 16.17 -13.68
C THR A 78 -3.72 15.62 -12.30
N LEU A 79 -3.18 14.44 -11.93
CA LEU A 79 -3.31 13.89 -10.57
C LEU A 79 -2.79 14.84 -9.51
N ARG A 80 -1.66 15.54 -9.78
CA ARG A 80 -1.03 16.49 -8.85
C ARG A 80 -1.82 17.80 -8.69
N GLN A 81 -2.86 18.01 -9.49
CA GLN A 81 -3.71 19.21 -9.47
C GLN A 81 -5.06 18.97 -8.78
N ILE A 82 -5.32 17.72 -8.36
CA ILE A 82 -6.59 17.34 -7.72
C ILE A 82 -6.58 17.81 -6.27
N ASP A 83 -7.48 18.73 -5.93
CA ASP A 83 -7.63 19.25 -4.57
C ASP A 83 -8.01 18.12 -3.59
N GLY A 84 -7.24 18.01 -2.51
CA GLY A 84 -7.44 16.98 -1.48
C GLY A 84 -6.77 15.63 -1.78
N LEU A 85 -6.07 15.47 -2.90
CA LEU A 85 -5.21 14.33 -3.16
C LEU A 85 -3.80 14.61 -2.64
N SER A 86 -3.27 13.71 -1.80
CA SER A 86 -1.93 13.88 -1.22
C SER A 86 -0.84 13.69 -2.29
N ALA A 87 0.01 14.69 -2.44
CA ALA A 87 1.21 14.63 -3.27
C ALA A 87 2.36 15.27 -2.48
N PRO A 88 3.00 14.51 -1.54
CA PRO A 88 3.99 15.05 -0.62
C PRO A 88 5.16 15.70 -1.34
N SER A 89 5.58 16.86 -0.85
CA SER A 89 6.79 17.57 -1.30
C SER A 89 8.06 16.91 -0.74
N VAL A 90 9.21 17.36 -1.23
CA VAL A 90 10.51 16.94 -0.68
C VAL A 90 10.62 17.31 0.79
N GLU A 91 10.14 18.48 1.17
CA GLU A 91 10.14 19.00 2.54
C GLU A 91 9.22 18.16 3.45
N ASP A 92 8.05 17.74 2.95
CA ASP A 92 7.15 16.85 3.69
C ASP A 92 7.83 15.50 3.99
N ASN A 93 8.58 14.97 3.01
CA ASN A 93 9.29 13.70 3.15
C ASN A 93 10.50 13.80 4.11
N VAL A 94 11.17 14.96 4.17
CA VAL A 94 12.22 15.22 5.18
C VAL A 94 11.57 15.28 6.57
N THR A 95 10.45 15.97 6.73
CA THR A 95 9.69 16.00 7.98
C THR A 95 9.24 14.60 8.40
N LEU A 96 8.78 13.78 7.45
CA LEU A 96 8.40 12.39 7.71
C LEU A 96 9.60 11.59 8.27
N GLN A 97 10.79 11.77 7.72
CA GLN A 97 12.01 11.12 8.23
C GLN A 97 12.37 11.59 9.64
N GLU A 98 12.29 12.89 9.92
CA GLU A 98 12.57 13.44 11.26
C GLU A 98 11.63 12.85 12.32
N LEU A 99 10.36 12.61 11.96
CA LEU A 99 9.38 11.97 12.83
C LEU A 99 9.57 10.45 12.92
N GLY A 100 10.17 9.83 11.90
CA GLY A 100 10.31 8.39 11.77
C GLY A 100 11.20 7.76 12.85
N GLY A 101 12.30 8.40 13.21
CA GLY A 101 13.21 7.92 14.25
C GLY A 101 12.53 7.79 15.62
N PRO A 102 11.95 8.88 16.17
CA PRO A 102 11.20 8.82 17.43
C PRO A 102 10.01 7.87 17.39
N ALA A 103 9.29 7.77 16.26
CA ALA A 103 8.17 6.86 16.11
C ALA A 103 8.64 5.38 16.14
N LEU A 104 9.75 5.06 15.49
CA LEU A 104 10.37 3.74 15.55
C LEU A 104 10.83 3.39 16.97
N GLU A 105 11.47 4.32 17.68
CA GLU A 105 11.90 4.12 19.08
C GLU A 105 10.71 3.78 19.98
N ALA A 106 9.60 4.52 19.86
CA ALA A 106 8.38 4.24 20.59
C ALA A 106 7.79 2.87 20.22
N PHE A 107 7.74 2.52 18.93
CA PHE A 107 7.28 1.22 18.47
C PHE A 107 8.12 0.07 19.03
N LEU A 108 9.44 0.18 18.96
CA LEU A 108 10.36 -0.85 19.49
C LEU A 108 10.31 -0.97 21.01
N THR A 109 10.05 0.12 21.74
CA THR A 109 9.86 0.10 23.19
C THR A 109 8.64 -0.73 23.58
N GLU A 110 7.55 -0.63 22.84
CA GLU A 110 6.28 -1.27 23.17
C GLU A 110 6.12 -2.67 22.55
N LEU A 111 6.60 -2.85 21.31
CA LEU A 111 6.39 -4.08 20.53
C LEU A 111 7.68 -4.79 20.11
N GLY A 112 8.86 -4.25 20.48
CA GLY A 112 10.15 -4.81 20.08
C GLY A 112 10.37 -6.26 20.50
N ASP A 113 9.80 -6.68 21.63
CA ASP A 113 9.87 -8.08 22.11
C ASP A 113 9.12 -9.07 21.20
N ARG A 114 8.27 -8.58 20.29
CA ARG A 114 7.56 -9.39 19.30
C ARG A 114 8.36 -9.58 17.99
N LEU A 115 9.51 -8.91 17.87
CA LEU A 115 10.42 -8.94 16.73
C LEU A 115 11.73 -9.63 17.14
N ASP A 116 12.36 -10.32 16.20
CA ASP A 116 13.72 -10.81 16.41
C ASP A 116 14.78 -9.72 16.14
N ASP A 117 16.06 -10.06 16.40
CA ASP A 117 17.18 -9.10 16.27
C ASP A 117 17.37 -8.60 14.84
N GLU A 118 17.18 -9.48 13.84
CA GLU A 118 17.31 -9.14 12.42
C GLU A 118 16.20 -8.19 11.98
N GLU A 119 14.97 -8.43 12.43
CA GLU A 119 13.81 -7.58 12.14
C GLU A 119 13.97 -6.19 12.78
N ARG A 120 14.42 -6.13 14.04
CA ARG A 120 14.74 -4.85 14.71
C ARG A 120 15.85 -4.09 13.99
N HIS A 121 16.90 -4.79 13.59
CA HIS A 121 18.01 -4.19 12.84
C HIS A 121 17.53 -3.63 11.49
N THR A 122 16.73 -4.40 10.74
CA THR A 122 16.16 -3.95 9.45
C THR A 122 15.34 -2.66 9.63
N LEU A 123 14.49 -2.57 10.66
CA LEU A 123 13.71 -1.36 10.92
C LEU A 123 14.60 -0.16 11.28
N ALA A 124 15.68 -0.38 12.04
CA ALA A 124 16.64 0.68 12.36
C ALA A 124 17.37 1.21 11.11
N GLU A 125 17.63 0.35 10.12
CA GLU A 125 18.21 0.73 8.83
C GLU A 125 17.23 1.42 7.88
N VAL A 126 15.91 1.17 8.01
CA VAL A 126 14.85 1.82 7.22
C VAL A 126 14.66 3.29 7.63
N ALA A 127 14.67 3.59 8.94
CA ALA A 127 14.34 4.92 9.44
C ALA A 127 15.19 6.06 8.80
N PRO A 128 16.52 5.97 8.68
CA PRO A 128 17.32 7.02 8.05
C PRO A 128 17.12 7.13 6.53
N LEU A 129 16.48 6.16 5.88
CA LEU A 129 16.25 6.14 4.43
C LEU A 129 14.87 6.66 4.01
N ILE A 130 14.01 7.05 4.96
CA ILE A 130 12.61 7.43 4.68
C ILE A 130 12.52 8.55 3.64
N ALA A 131 13.28 9.63 3.79
CA ALA A 131 13.22 10.76 2.85
C ALA A 131 13.81 10.40 1.48
N GLU A 132 14.93 9.66 1.45
CA GLU A 132 15.55 9.17 0.20
C GLU A 132 14.57 8.28 -0.56
N TRP A 133 14.00 7.28 0.12
CA TRP A 133 13.00 6.39 -0.44
C TRP A 133 11.73 7.13 -0.88
N ALA A 134 11.23 8.07 -0.09
CA ALA A 134 10.00 8.78 -0.43
C ALA A 134 10.14 9.74 -1.61
N ASN A 135 11.34 10.29 -1.83
CA ASN A 135 11.66 11.21 -2.93
C ASN A 135 12.18 10.52 -4.19
N GLY A 136 12.65 9.28 -4.09
CA GLY A 136 13.23 8.57 -5.23
C GLY A 136 12.17 8.13 -6.25
N ARG A 137 12.62 7.92 -7.49
CA ARG A 137 11.83 7.42 -8.63
C ARG A 137 10.58 8.26 -8.94
N ALA A 138 10.65 9.59 -8.70
CA ALA A 138 9.52 10.51 -8.84
C ALA A 138 9.04 10.70 -10.29
N GLU A 139 9.77 10.21 -11.27
CA GLU A 139 9.42 10.19 -12.70
C GLU A 139 8.32 9.18 -13.02
N ARG A 140 8.14 8.15 -12.18
CA ARG A 140 7.09 7.15 -12.29
C ARG A 140 6.06 7.34 -11.18
N PHE A 141 4.87 7.78 -11.54
CA PHE A 141 3.82 8.02 -10.56
C PHE A 141 2.43 7.66 -11.09
N ALA A 142 1.56 7.31 -10.17
CA ALA A 142 0.14 7.09 -10.42
C ALA A 142 -0.67 7.43 -9.15
N LEU A 143 -1.98 7.20 -9.22
CA LEU A 143 -2.85 7.25 -8.07
C LEU A 143 -2.56 6.04 -7.18
N LEU A 144 -2.17 6.24 -5.92
CA LEU A 144 -1.92 5.20 -4.94
C LEU A 144 -3.09 5.05 -3.98
N HIS A 145 -3.32 3.82 -3.54
CA HIS A 145 -4.15 3.54 -2.37
C HIS A 145 -3.43 3.93 -1.07
N ALA A 146 -2.12 3.72 -1.03
CA ALA A 146 -1.16 3.95 0.04
C ALA A 146 -1.35 3.09 1.32
N ASP A 147 -2.47 2.36 1.45
CA ASP A 147 -2.70 1.32 2.48
C ASP A 147 -3.32 0.05 1.85
N TYR A 148 -2.79 -0.38 0.69
CA TYR A 148 -3.26 -1.57 -0.01
C TYR A 148 -2.75 -2.82 0.71
N ARG A 149 -3.59 -3.45 1.53
CA ARG A 149 -3.26 -4.58 2.39
C ARG A 149 -4.45 -5.50 2.64
N ALA A 150 -4.23 -6.69 3.19
CA ALA A 150 -5.27 -7.72 3.31
C ALA A 150 -6.55 -7.23 4.01
N ASP A 151 -6.44 -6.46 5.12
CA ASP A 151 -7.61 -5.92 5.83
C ASP A 151 -8.46 -4.95 4.97
N ASN A 152 -7.89 -4.38 3.90
CA ASN A 152 -8.57 -3.45 2.98
C ASN A 152 -9.02 -4.12 1.67
N MET A 153 -8.99 -5.46 1.63
CA MET A 153 -9.50 -6.27 0.52
C MET A 153 -10.78 -6.98 0.92
N LEU A 154 -11.76 -6.98 0.02
CA LEU A 154 -12.96 -7.80 0.10
C LEU A 154 -12.78 -8.99 -0.83
N VAL A 155 -12.69 -10.19 -0.28
CA VAL A 155 -12.33 -11.41 -1.00
C VAL A 155 -13.44 -12.45 -0.90
N ASP A 156 -13.55 -13.29 -1.93
CA ASP A 156 -14.46 -14.44 -1.91
C ASP A 156 -13.77 -15.61 -1.22
N PRO A 157 -14.31 -16.15 -0.11
CA PRO A 157 -13.76 -17.33 0.54
C PRO A 157 -13.71 -18.56 -0.37
N SER A 158 -14.58 -18.64 -1.38
CA SER A 158 -14.60 -19.72 -2.36
C SER A 158 -13.63 -19.53 -3.52
N GLY A 159 -13.04 -18.31 -3.68
CA GLY A 159 -12.19 -17.97 -4.80
C GLY A 159 -12.91 -17.80 -6.15
N SER A 160 -14.26 -17.86 -6.18
CA SER A 160 -15.03 -17.83 -7.42
C SER A 160 -15.26 -16.43 -7.97
N ARG A 161 -15.12 -15.41 -7.15
CA ARG A 161 -15.40 -14.01 -7.50
C ARG A 161 -14.15 -13.16 -7.34
N PRO A 162 -13.99 -12.14 -8.20
CA PRO A 162 -12.87 -11.21 -8.10
C PRO A 162 -12.97 -10.39 -6.81
N SER A 163 -11.80 -10.05 -6.26
CA SER A 163 -11.66 -9.18 -5.09
C SER A 163 -12.02 -7.73 -5.41
N LEU A 164 -12.41 -6.99 -4.37
CA LEU A 164 -12.61 -5.54 -4.40
C LEU A 164 -11.67 -4.87 -3.39
N ALA A 165 -11.23 -3.65 -3.68
CA ALA A 165 -10.49 -2.82 -2.73
C ALA A 165 -11.45 -1.85 -2.02
N CYS A 166 -11.20 -1.58 -0.74
CA CYS A 166 -11.96 -0.63 0.08
C CYS A 166 -11.04 0.18 0.98
N ASP A 167 -11.57 1.16 1.70
CA ASP A 167 -10.83 2.07 2.59
C ASP A 167 -9.87 3.01 1.83
N TRP A 168 -10.42 3.97 1.10
CA TRP A 168 -9.69 4.93 0.26
C TRP A 168 -9.25 6.20 1.00
N GLN A 169 -9.08 6.15 2.30
CA GLN A 169 -8.78 7.32 3.12
C GLN A 169 -7.32 7.82 3.01
N THR A 170 -6.42 6.99 2.51
CA THR A 170 -4.96 7.24 2.42
C THR A 170 -4.47 7.59 1.02
N LEU A 171 -5.39 7.88 0.08
CA LEU A 171 -5.05 8.20 -1.31
C LEU A 171 -3.91 9.20 -1.45
N ALA A 172 -2.97 8.89 -2.33
CA ALA A 172 -1.82 9.71 -2.63
C ALA A 172 -1.41 9.61 -4.11
N VAL A 173 -0.48 10.45 -4.52
CA VAL A 173 0.25 10.34 -5.79
C VAL A 173 1.68 9.91 -5.49
N GLY A 174 2.17 8.87 -6.15
CA GLY A 174 3.53 8.39 -5.93
C GLY A 174 3.88 7.18 -6.80
N LEU A 175 5.03 6.56 -6.49
CA LEU A 175 5.53 5.38 -7.20
C LEU A 175 4.59 4.18 -7.01
N PRO A 176 4.02 3.61 -8.09
CA PRO A 176 3.10 2.46 -8.01
C PRO A 176 3.67 1.21 -7.33
N GLY A 177 4.98 1.00 -7.48
CA GLY A 177 5.69 -0.09 -6.82
C GLY A 177 5.56 -0.08 -5.28
N ARG A 178 5.27 1.08 -4.67
CA ARG A 178 5.06 1.21 -3.22
C ARG A 178 3.81 0.46 -2.76
N ASP A 179 2.69 0.61 -3.46
CA ASP A 179 1.48 -0.17 -3.14
C ASP A 179 1.69 -1.66 -3.36
N LEU A 180 2.31 -2.04 -4.49
CA LEU A 180 2.57 -3.45 -4.80
C LEU A 180 3.55 -4.10 -3.80
N GLY A 181 4.65 -3.40 -3.47
CA GLY A 181 5.65 -3.87 -2.51
C GLY A 181 5.09 -3.98 -1.11
N GLY A 182 4.39 -2.93 -0.63
CA GLY A 182 3.71 -2.95 0.65
C GLY A 182 2.69 -4.08 0.75
N PHE A 183 1.91 -4.29 -0.30
CA PHE A 183 0.88 -5.33 -0.36
C PHE A 183 1.47 -6.74 -0.28
N LEU A 184 2.35 -7.10 -1.21
CA LEU A 184 2.91 -8.47 -1.24
C LEU A 184 3.83 -8.74 -0.05
N GLY A 185 4.59 -7.72 0.38
CA GLY A 185 5.48 -7.81 1.54
C GLY A 185 4.77 -8.06 2.87
N SER A 186 3.48 -7.70 2.97
CA SER A 186 2.73 -7.74 4.23
C SER A 186 1.53 -8.69 4.23
N SER A 187 0.86 -8.90 3.08
CA SER A 187 -0.42 -9.62 3.00
C SER A 187 -0.30 -11.11 2.74
N LEU A 188 0.88 -11.60 2.36
CA LEU A 188 1.18 -13.02 2.21
C LEU A 188 1.99 -13.54 3.39
N THR A 189 1.90 -14.86 3.65
CA THR A 189 2.91 -15.51 4.51
C THR A 189 4.28 -15.45 3.84
N VAL A 190 5.37 -15.48 4.60
CA VAL A 190 6.73 -15.42 4.02
C VAL A 190 7.00 -16.55 3.02
N PRO A 191 6.61 -17.83 3.29
CA PRO A 191 6.77 -18.91 2.31
C PRO A 191 5.96 -18.69 1.02
N ASP A 192 4.69 -18.26 1.13
CA ASP A 192 3.82 -18.01 -0.02
C ASP A 192 4.32 -16.85 -0.87
N ARG A 193 4.77 -15.75 -0.21
CA ARG A 193 5.39 -14.63 -0.90
C ARG A 193 6.60 -15.09 -1.71
N ARG A 194 7.56 -15.76 -1.08
CA ARG A 194 8.77 -16.26 -1.75
C ARG A 194 8.47 -17.17 -2.95
N ALA A 195 7.44 -17.98 -2.83
CA ALA A 195 7.05 -18.91 -3.90
C ALA A 195 6.33 -18.22 -5.07
N ALA A 196 5.59 -17.12 -4.82
CA ALA A 196 4.63 -16.59 -5.79
C ALA A 196 4.93 -15.17 -6.28
N GLU A 197 5.70 -14.34 -5.56
CA GLU A 197 5.84 -12.91 -5.82
C GLU A 197 6.33 -12.59 -7.23
N ARG A 198 7.31 -13.33 -7.77
CA ARG A 198 7.79 -13.12 -9.16
C ARG A 198 6.67 -13.27 -10.18
N GLY A 199 5.85 -14.30 -10.03
CA GLY A 199 4.71 -14.53 -10.90
C GLY A 199 3.62 -13.49 -10.74
N ILE A 200 3.34 -13.04 -9.52
CA ILE A 200 2.32 -12.01 -9.24
C ILE A 200 2.76 -10.66 -9.80
N VAL A 201 4.02 -10.25 -9.60
CA VAL A 201 4.57 -9.00 -10.16
C VAL A 201 4.54 -9.01 -11.69
N ALA A 202 4.83 -10.16 -12.32
CA ALA A 202 4.73 -10.30 -13.77
C ALA A 202 3.27 -10.18 -14.27
N ASP A 203 2.28 -10.71 -13.52
CA ASP A 203 0.86 -10.57 -13.85
C ASP A 203 0.39 -9.11 -13.70
N TYR A 204 0.80 -8.43 -12.64
CA TYR A 204 0.56 -7.00 -12.44
C TYR A 204 1.14 -6.17 -13.59
N HIS A 205 2.41 -6.41 -13.97
CA HIS A 205 3.04 -5.72 -15.09
C HIS A 205 2.27 -5.94 -16.40
N ARG A 206 1.87 -7.19 -16.71
CA ARG A 206 1.05 -7.48 -17.90
C ARG A 206 -0.27 -6.71 -17.90
N ALA A 207 -0.90 -6.57 -16.73
CA ALA A 207 -2.12 -5.79 -16.60
C ALA A 207 -1.86 -4.29 -16.83
N LEU A 208 -0.76 -3.71 -16.34
CA LEU A 208 -0.36 -2.33 -16.64
C LEU A 208 -0.17 -2.10 -18.15
N VAL A 209 0.52 -3.00 -18.84
CA VAL A 209 0.67 -2.96 -20.29
C VAL A 209 -0.70 -3.03 -20.98
N GLY A 210 -1.63 -3.83 -20.47
CA GLY A 210 -3.02 -3.92 -20.94
C GLY A 210 -3.80 -2.60 -20.80
N TYR A 211 -3.45 -1.76 -19.84
CA TYR A 211 -3.98 -0.40 -19.67
C TYR A 211 -3.25 0.66 -20.51
N GLY A 212 -2.27 0.27 -21.31
CA GLY A 212 -1.55 1.17 -22.22
C GLY A 212 -0.27 1.76 -21.65
N VAL A 213 0.23 1.27 -20.51
CA VAL A 213 1.54 1.68 -19.98
C VAL A 213 2.64 1.20 -20.94
N THR A 214 3.49 2.12 -21.39
CA THR A 214 4.60 1.87 -22.32
C THR A 214 5.91 2.40 -21.74
N GLY A 215 7.05 1.87 -22.20
CA GLY A 215 8.36 2.31 -21.72
C GLY A 215 8.66 1.89 -20.27
N TYR A 216 7.94 0.92 -19.76
CA TYR A 216 8.10 0.34 -18.44
C TYR A 216 8.26 -1.17 -18.57
N SER A 217 9.46 -1.68 -18.38
CA SER A 217 9.78 -3.09 -18.57
C SER A 217 9.34 -3.94 -17.38
N ALA A 218 9.31 -5.26 -17.56
CA ALA A 218 9.08 -6.19 -16.45
C ALA A 218 10.19 -6.12 -15.39
N GLU A 219 11.40 -5.74 -15.80
CA GLU A 219 12.56 -5.54 -14.93
C GLU A 219 12.40 -4.26 -14.10
N ASP A 220 12.02 -3.14 -14.72
CA ASP A 220 11.67 -1.91 -14.00
C ASP A 220 10.55 -2.15 -12.98
N CYS A 221 9.54 -2.94 -13.36
CA CYS A 221 8.43 -3.28 -12.48
C CYS A 221 8.88 -4.11 -11.27
N TRP A 222 9.80 -5.04 -11.48
CA TRP A 222 10.40 -5.81 -10.41
C TRP A 222 11.24 -4.94 -9.48
N ASP A 223 12.06 -4.06 -10.03
CA ASP A 223 12.90 -3.13 -9.26
C ASP A 223 12.05 -2.14 -8.45
N ASP A 224 10.95 -1.64 -9.04
CA ASP A 224 10.01 -0.78 -8.32
C ASP A 224 9.24 -1.53 -7.23
N TYR A 225 8.92 -2.83 -7.45
CA TYR A 225 8.36 -3.69 -6.41
C TYR A 225 9.32 -3.83 -5.23
N VAL A 226 10.61 -4.13 -5.49
CA VAL A 226 11.63 -4.27 -4.44
C VAL A 226 11.82 -2.93 -3.70
N TYR A 227 11.92 -1.83 -4.44
CA TYR A 227 11.99 -0.49 -3.86
C TYR A 227 10.78 -0.17 -2.97
N GLY A 228 9.59 -0.60 -3.38
CA GLY A 228 8.32 -0.41 -2.68
C GLY A 228 8.17 -1.21 -1.39
N LEU A 229 9.02 -2.20 -1.11
CA LEU A 229 8.93 -3.02 0.10
C LEU A 229 9.06 -2.22 1.41
N LEU A 230 9.66 -1.02 1.36
CA LEU A 230 9.77 -0.13 2.51
C LEU A 230 8.45 0.56 2.88
N GLN A 231 7.42 0.52 2.02
CA GLN A 231 6.12 1.15 2.26
C GLN A 231 5.51 0.72 3.59
N THR A 232 5.45 -0.59 3.85
CA THR A 232 4.81 -1.10 5.07
C THR A 232 5.57 -0.74 6.35
N PRO A 233 6.90 -0.89 6.46
CA PRO A 233 7.62 -0.42 7.64
C PRO A 233 7.44 1.07 7.88
N VAL A 234 7.57 1.90 6.84
CA VAL A 234 7.45 3.35 6.98
C VAL A 234 6.06 3.73 7.45
N LEU A 235 5.01 3.36 6.70
CA LEU A 235 3.64 3.77 7.05
C LEU A 235 3.08 3.03 8.26
N GLY A 236 3.50 1.78 8.49
CA GLY A 236 3.03 0.96 9.61
C GLY A 236 3.48 1.50 10.97
N ILE A 237 4.71 2.03 11.07
CA ILE A 237 5.20 2.68 12.30
C ILE A 237 4.31 3.89 12.65
N PHE A 238 4.01 4.73 11.66
CA PHE A 238 3.12 5.89 11.87
C PHE A 238 1.67 5.47 12.12
N GLY A 239 1.17 4.46 11.40
CA GLY A 239 -0.16 3.90 11.61
C GLY A 239 -0.34 3.37 13.03
N TRP A 240 0.67 2.70 13.57
CA TRP A 240 0.68 2.25 14.96
C TRP A 240 0.74 3.43 15.94
N MET A 241 1.60 4.41 15.68
CA MET A 241 1.83 5.56 16.58
C MET A 241 0.59 6.45 16.71
N TYR A 242 -0.11 6.70 15.61
CA TYR A 242 -1.23 7.64 15.57
C TYR A 242 -2.60 6.95 15.49
N GLY A 243 -2.64 5.64 15.35
CA GLY A 243 -3.88 4.86 15.35
C GLY A 243 -4.46 4.61 16.73
N THR A 244 -5.71 4.15 16.78
CA THR A 244 -6.34 3.70 18.02
C THR A 244 -5.73 2.37 18.45
N ARG A 245 -5.13 2.34 19.64
CA ARG A 245 -4.45 1.16 20.20
C ARG A 245 -5.45 0.06 20.57
N SER A 246 -5.12 -1.16 20.18
CA SER A 246 -5.83 -2.37 20.58
C SER A 246 -4.90 -3.58 20.53
N ALA A 247 -5.22 -4.64 21.29
CA ALA A 247 -4.41 -5.86 21.31
C ALA A 247 -4.28 -6.51 19.91
N ARG A 248 -5.39 -6.52 19.12
CA ARG A 248 -5.36 -7.00 17.72
C ARG A 248 -4.53 -6.08 16.84
N GLY A 249 -4.62 -4.77 17.03
CA GLY A 249 -3.81 -3.79 16.30
C GLY A 249 -2.31 -3.98 16.56
N ASP A 250 -1.92 -4.15 17.80
CA ASP A 250 -0.52 -4.39 18.18
C ASP A 250 0.02 -5.70 17.59
N GLU A 251 -0.79 -6.76 17.57
CA GLU A 251 -0.43 -8.03 16.92
C GLU A 251 -0.30 -7.87 15.41
N MET A 252 -1.23 -7.17 14.79
CA MET A 252 -1.22 -6.87 13.35
C MET A 252 0.02 -6.07 12.96
N PHE A 253 0.33 -4.96 13.66
CA PHE A 253 1.49 -4.15 13.32
C PHE A 253 2.80 -4.91 13.52
N ALA A 254 2.95 -5.70 14.59
CA ALA A 254 4.12 -6.55 14.77
C ALA A 254 4.28 -7.57 13.63
N LEU A 255 3.17 -8.17 13.17
CA LEU A 255 3.18 -9.11 12.04
C LEU A 255 3.52 -8.41 10.71
N LEU A 256 2.97 -7.22 10.46
CA LEU A 256 3.32 -6.40 9.30
C LEU A 256 4.83 -6.14 9.24
N MET A 257 5.43 -5.72 10.37
CA MET A 257 6.88 -5.47 10.44
C MET A 257 7.68 -6.74 10.18
N ARG A 258 7.33 -7.87 10.82
CA ARG A 258 8.01 -9.16 10.60
C ARG A 258 8.00 -9.56 9.12
N ARG A 259 6.83 -9.59 8.48
CA ARG A 259 6.69 -9.99 7.08
C ARG A 259 7.47 -9.06 6.15
N SER A 260 7.38 -7.75 6.36
CA SER A 260 8.06 -6.76 5.54
C SER A 260 9.58 -6.78 5.71
N CYS A 261 10.09 -6.91 6.95
CA CYS A 261 11.53 -7.04 7.19
C CYS A 261 12.12 -8.27 6.48
N ARG A 262 11.41 -9.41 6.49
CA ARG A 262 11.83 -10.60 5.73
C ARG A 262 11.83 -10.34 4.22
N ALA A 263 10.87 -9.59 3.69
CA ALA A 263 10.85 -9.24 2.27
C ALA A 263 12.00 -8.30 1.91
N ILE A 264 12.29 -7.30 2.75
CA ILE A 264 13.41 -6.36 2.60
C ILE A 264 14.75 -7.12 2.59
N ALA A 265 14.94 -8.05 3.52
CA ALA A 265 16.16 -8.85 3.61
C ALA A 265 16.31 -9.80 2.41
N ASP A 266 15.25 -10.50 2.00
CA ASP A 266 15.27 -11.45 0.88
C ASP A 266 15.71 -10.80 -0.45
N HIS A 267 15.47 -9.50 -0.62
CA HIS A 267 15.72 -8.77 -1.86
C HIS A 267 16.78 -7.66 -1.73
N GLU A 268 17.44 -7.58 -0.57
CA GLU A 268 18.42 -6.52 -0.30
C GLU A 268 17.84 -5.10 -0.60
N ALA A 269 16.54 -4.88 -0.29
CA ALA A 269 15.81 -3.68 -0.71
C ALA A 269 16.43 -2.38 -0.20
N LEU A 270 17.12 -2.39 0.96
CA LEU A 270 17.86 -1.23 1.47
C LEU A 270 19.01 -0.82 0.55
N ALA A 271 19.70 -1.78 -0.08
CA ALA A 271 20.74 -1.49 -1.04
C ALA A 271 20.17 -0.88 -2.33
N VAL A 272 19.00 -1.36 -2.77
CA VAL A 272 18.28 -0.80 -3.93
C VAL A 272 17.88 0.66 -3.68
N VAL A 273 17.38 0.99 -2.48
CA VAL A 273 17.05 2.39 -2.12
C VAL A 273 18.28 3.27 -2.09
N ARG A 274 19.40 2.82 -1.52
CA ARG A 274 20.67 3.57 -1.46
C ARG A 274 21.34 3.76 -2.83
N ALA A 275 20.97 2.96 -3.82
CA ALA A 275 21.51 3.09 -5.18
C ALA A 275 20.72 4.08 -6.07
N GLY A 276 19.55 4.57 -5.64
CA GLY A 276 18.69 5.54 -6.30
C GLY A 276 17.57 4.84 -7.06
#